data_4dc15b97f2057c9f052e1a4d255d443b
#
_entry.id   4dc15b97f2057c9f052e1a4d255d443b
#
_cell.length_a   1.000
_cell.length_b   1.000
_cell.length_c   1.000
_cell.angle_alpha   90.00
_cell.angle_beta   90.00
_cell.angle_gamma   90.00
#
_symmetry.space_group_name_H-M   'P 1'
#
loop_
_entity.id
_entity.type
_entity.pdbx_description
1 polymer ?
#
loop_
_entity_poly.entity_id
_entity_poly.type
_entity_poly.pdbx_seq_one_letter_code
_entity_poly.pdbx_strand_id
1 'polypeptide(L)'
;PRTGFGVSKDHNTLWMIVMEKPGMYTHEMASILRHFGAWEATGADGGGSAQFNLGGQILNPTTEGQPRAVGNSIFLFSTAPEDSTVVEMRTTATFMKLPKYAAIKPEFLGYNQYGMLIDKNLPGVKLSCAPETGYITEKGEFVCLGNGTLIATYGEASLSIEIKLVDNANPQIRLASVLISNHMPYEIEIFGEVNEKNFRIL
;
A
#
# COMPACT_ATOMS: atom_id res chain seq x y z
N PRO A 1 0.77 -2.01 25.59
CA PRO A 1 -0.30 -1.97 24.57
C PRO A 1 -1.61 -1.39 25.12
N ARG A 2 -2.40 -0.82 24.24
CA ARG A 2 -3.73 -0.25 24.52
C ARG A 2 -4.66 -0.53 23.36
N THR A 3 -5.95 -0.69 23.64
CA THR A 3 -7.01 -0.78 22.65
C THR A 3 -8.00 0.38 22.84
N GLY A 4 -8.53 0.89 21.75
CA GLY A 4 -9.50 1.97 21.77
C GLY A 4 -10.44 1.93 20.59
N PHE A 5 -11.61 2.51 20.80
CA PHE A 5 -12.69 2.63 19.83
C PHE A 5 -13.14 4.07 19.76
N GLY A 6 -13.49 4.54 18.58
CA GLY A 6 -14.05 5.86 18.38
C GLY A 6 -15.14 5.82 17.31
N VAL A 7 -16.16 6.64 17.46
CA VAL A 7 -17.24 6.78 16.48
C VAL A 7 -17.35 8.23 16.03
N SER A 8 -17.68 8.43 14.75
CA SER A 8 -17.98 9.75 14.20
C SER A 8 -19.30 10.30 14.76
N LYS A 9 -19.50 11.62 14.65
CA LYS A 9 -20.72 12.29 15.13
C LYS A 9 -22.01 11.80 14.46
N ASP A 10 -21.89 11.38 13.20
CA ASP A 10 -23.00 10.84 12.41
C ASP A 10 -23.16 9.32 12.56
N HIS A 11 -22.33 8.69 13.39
CA HIS A 11 -22.28 7.25 13.67
C HIS A 11 -22.02 6.36 12.43
N ASN A 12 -21.48 6.93 11.34
CA ASN A 12 -21.21 6.19 10.11
C ASN A 12 -19.78 5.64 10.04
N THR A 13 -18.89 6.09 10.91
CA THR A 13 -17.50 5.64 10.94
C THR A 13 -17.13 5.14 12.34
N LEU A 14 -16.57 3.94 12.38
CA LEU A 14 -15.98 3.35 13.59
C LEU A 14 -14.47 3.21 13.38
N TRP A 15 -13.71 3.76 14.32
CA TRP A 15 -12.28 3.51 14.42
C TRP A 15 -12.00 2.47 15.49
N MET A 16 -11.18 1.50 15.17
CA MET A 16 -10.65 0.51 16.09
C MET A 16 -9.14 0.60 16.04
N ILE A 17 -8.52 0.91 17.16
CA ILE A 17 -7.05 1.07 17.22
C ILE A 17 -6.46 0.15 18.28
N VAL A 18 -5.30 -0.40 17.94
CA VAL A 18 -4.42 -1.11 18.86
C VAL A 18 -3.06 -0.44 18.83
N MET A 19 -2.56 -0.09 20.00
CA MET A 19 -1.22 0.45 20.17
C MET A 19 -0.32 -0.61 20.79
N GLU A 20 0.79 -0.89 20.11
CA GLU A 20 1.79 -1.86 20.50
C GLU A 20 2.73 -1.30 21.60
N LYS A 21 3.72 -2.09 21.99
CA LYS A 21 4.79 -1.60 22.88
C LYS A 21 5.58 -0.46 22.21
N PRO A 22 6.00 0.55 22.95
CA PRO A 22 5.93 0.69 24.43
C PRO A 22 4.53 1.01 24.96
N GLY A 23 3.53 1.20 24.11
CA GLY A 23 2.17 1.61 24.47
C GLY A 23 2.05 3.13 24.48
N MET A 24 0.92 3.62 24.99
CA MET A 24 0.64 5.06 25.14
C MET A 24 -0.26 5.31 26.34
N TYR A 25 -0.34 6.57 26.75
CA TYR A 25 -1.31 7.00 27.73
C TYR A 25 -2.70 7.13 27.11
N THR A 26 -3.74 7.01 27.94
CA THR A 26 -5.13 7.08 27.48
C THR A 26 -5.46 8.41 26.80
N HIS A 27 -4.92 9.52 27.29
CA HIS A 27 -5.14 10.85 26.70
C HIS A 27 -4.48 11.00 25.32
N GLU A 28 -3.34 10.33 25.07
CA GLU A 28 -2.70 10.31 23.77
C GLU A 28 -3.55 9.53 22.75
N MET A 29 -4.07 8.37 23.17
CA MET A 29 -4.98 7.57 22.35
C MET A 29 -6.27 8.36 22.02
N ALA A 30 -6.83 9.06 22.99
CA ALA A 30 -7.99 9.94 22.77
C ALA A 30 -7.68 11.06 21.78
N SER A 31 -6.47 11.64 21.83
CA SER A 31 -6.01 12.67 20.90
C SER A 31 -5.88 12.12 19.46
N ILE A 32 -5.38 10.90 19.30
CA ILE A 32 -5.29 10.21 18.00
C ILE A 32 -6.69 9.96 17.44
N LEU A 33 -7.59 9.37 18.20
CA LEU A 33 -8.97 9.12 17.76
C LEU A 33 -9.67 10.41 17.36
N ARG A 34 -9.51 11.48 18.16
CA ARG A 34 -10.03 12.80 17.84
C ARG A 34 -9.44 13.37 16.55
N HIS A 35 -8.14 13.18 16.31
CA HIS A 35 -7.48 13.61 15.08
C HIS A 35 -8.08 12.93 13.84
N PHE A 36 -8.44 11.65 13.95
CA PHE A 36 -9.13 10.91 12.89
C PHE A 36 -10.62 11.27 12.74
N GLY A 37 -11.18 12.12 13.62
CA GLY A 37 -12.56 12.59 13.53
C GLY A 37 -13.54 11.88 14.45
N ALA A 38 -13.08 11.11 15.43
CA ALA A 38 -13.95 10.52 16.43
C ALA A 38 -14.60 11.64 17.27
N TRP A 39 -15.93 11.55 17.42
CA TRP A 39 -16.73 12.41 18.28
C TRP A 39 -16.81 11.86 19.71
N GLU A 40 -17.04 10.56 19.81
CA GLU A 40 -17.00 9.80 21.05
C GLU A 40 -15.93 8.72 20.96
N ALA A 41 -15.29 8.44 22.08
CA ALA A 41 -14.25 7.40 22.15
C ALA A 41 -14.23 6.72 23.51
N THR A 42 -13.84 5.46 23.54
CA THR A 42 -13.61 4.67 24.74
C THR A 42 -12.35 3.84 24.63
N GLY A 43 -11.71 3.60 25.76
CA GLY A 43 -10.62 2.64 25.88
C GLY A 43 -11.16 1.27 26.28
N ALA A 44 -10.54 0.22 25.78
CA ALA A 44 -10.76 -1.12 26.26
C ALA A 44 -9.51 -1.65 27.00
N ASP A 45 -9.49 -2.94 27.35
CA ASP A 45 -8.40 -3.55 28.07
C ASP A 45 -7.07 -3.45 27.30
N GLY A 46 -5.99 -3.53 28.02
CA GLY A 46 -4.63 -3.37 27.52
C GLY A 46 -3.75 -4.58 27.80
N GLY A 47 -2.43 -4.37 27.71
CA GLY A 47 -1.48 -5.43 28.01
C GLY A 47 -1.64 -6.63 27.08
N GLY A 48 -1.65 -7.84 27.65
CA GLY A 48 -1.80 -9.10 26.90
C GLY A 48 -3.17 -9.33 26.26
N SER A 49 -4.20 -8.59 26.71
CA SER A 49 -5.56 -8.64 26.15
C SER A 49 -5.72 -7.76 24.91
N ALA A 50 -4.75 -6.85 24.61
CA ALA A 50 -4.79 -6.00 23.44
C ALA A 50 -4.48 -6.80 22.17
N GLN A 51 -5.52 -7.23 21.48
CA GLN A 51 -5.44 -8.07 20.29
C GLN A 51 -6.34 -7.50 19.19
N PHE A 52 -5.82 -7.39 17.97
CA PHE A 52 -6.57 -7.03 16.78
C PHE A 52 -6.53 -8.20 15.80
N ASN A 53 -7.67 -8.83 15.61
CA ASN A 53 -7.81 -9.97 14.70
C ASN A 53 -8.55 -9.54 13.43
N LEU A 54 -8.00 -9.86 12.27
CA LEU A 54 -8.62 -9.65 10.98
C LEU A 54 -8.56 -10.94 10.17
N GLY A 55 -9.72 -11.48 9.81
CA GLY A 55 -9.80 -12.69 9.00
C GLY A 55 -9.14 -13.92 9.65
N GLY A 56 -9.16 -14.02 10.99
CA GLY A 56 -8.55 -15.11 11.73
C GLY A 56 -7.06 -14.91 12.07
N GLN A 57 -6.45 -13.81 11.64
CA GLN A 57 -5.06 -13.49 11.92
C GLN A 57 -4.94 -12.34 12.92
N ILE A 58 -4.10 -12.51 13.94
CA ILE A 58 -3.77 -11.43 14.87
C ILE A 58 -2.69 -10.56 14.22
N LEU A 59 -3.02 -9.29 14.03
CA LEU A 59 -2.18 -8.34 13.28
C LEU A 59 -1.14 -7.65 14.17
N ASN A 60 -1.38 -7.55 15.49
CA ASN A 60 -0.45 -6.91 16.40
C ASN A 60 0.37 -7.93 17.18
N PRO A 61 1.66 -7.65 17.49
CA PRO A 61 2.45 -8.47 18.40
C PRO A 61 1.77 -8.55 19.78
N THR A 62 1.64 -9.75 20.31
CA THR A 62 1.09 -9.93 21.66
C THR A 62 2.17 -9.68 22.72
N THR A 63 1.78 -9.14 23.87
CA THR A 63 2.71 -8.77 24.94
C THR A 63 3.45 -10.00 25.50
N GLU A 64 2.83 -11.17 25.43
CA GLU A 64 3.29 -12.43 26.02
C GLU A 64 3.84 -13.43 24.96
N GLY A 65 4.03 -12.96 23.71
CA GLY A 65 4.51 -13.80 22.61
C GLY A 65 3.44 -14.70 21.99
N GLN A 66 2.29 -14.85 22.67
CA GLN A 66 1.13 -15.59 22.18
C GLN A 66 -0.16 -14.89 22.64
N PRO A 67 -1.27 -15.10 21.93
CA PRO A 67 -2.56 -14.52 22.28
C PRO A 67 -3.03 -14.99 23.65
N ARG A 68 -3.48 -14.04 24.48
CA ARG A 68 -4.15 -14.35 25.74
C ARG A 68 -5.61 -14.71 25.48
N ALA A 69 -6.14 -15.70 26.17
CA ALA A 69 -7.58 -15.95 26.20
C ALA A 69 -8.31 -14.76 26.84
N VAL A 70 -9.33 -14.24 26.16
CA VAL A 70 -10.17 -13.12 26.62
C VAL A 70 -11.63 -13.59 26.73
N GLY A 71 -12.34 -13.07 27.72
CA GLY A 71 -13.72 -13.50 27.97
C GLY A 71 -14.75 -12.90 27.02
N ASN A 72 -14.42 -11.78 26.34
CA ASN A 72 -15.28 -11.14 25.36
C ASN A 72 -14.46 -10.37 24.31
N SER A 73 -15.10 -10.05 23.21
CA SER A 73 -14.49 -9.28 22.10
C SER A 73 -15.57 -8.47 21.37
N ILE A 74 -15.14 -7.44 20.66
CA ILE A 74 -16.00 -6.71 19.73
C ILE A 74 -15.73 -7.27 18.33
N PHE A 75 -16.79 -7.70 17.64
CA PHE A 75 -16.72 -8.24 16.30
C PHE A 75 -17.42 -7.29 15.32
N LEU A 76 -16.79 -7.12 14.15
CA LEU A 76 -17.40 -6.47 13.00
C LEU A 76 -17.62 -7.50 11.91
N PHE A 77 -18.82 -7.57 11.38
CA PHE A 77 -19.19 -8.41 10.25
C PHE A 77 -19.67 -7.55 9.10
N SER A 78 -19.17 -7.81 7.91
CA SER A 78 -19.76 -7.22 6.71
C SER A 78 -21.11 -7.87 6.44
N THR A 79 -22.13 -7.05 6.21
CA THR A 79 -23.45 -7.46 5.71
C THR A 79 -23.64 -7.12 4.23
N ALA A 80 -22.57 -6.68 3.55
CA ALA A 80 -22.59 -6.40 2.13
C ALA A 80 -22.87 -7.69 1.35
N PRO A 81 -23.72 -7.63 0.30
CA PRO A 81 -23.91 -8.74 -0.61
C PRO A 81 -22.59 -9.16 -1.27
N GLU A 82 -22.49 -10.43 -1.66
CA GLU A 82 -21.39 -10.89 -2.48
C GLU A 82 -21.42 -10.18 -3.84
N ASP A 83 -20.33 -9.49 -4.16
CA ASP A 83 -20.16 -8.76 -5.41
C ASP A 83 -18.68 -8.80 -5.80
N SER A 84 -18.38 -9.47 -6.90
CA SER A 84 -17.03 -9.59 -7.44
C SER A 84 -16.69 -8.53 -8.49
N THR A 85 -17.59 -7.57 -8.73
CA THR A 85 -17.39 -6.51 -9.73
C THR A 85 -16.42 -5.46 -9.18
N VAL A 86 -15.31 -5.26 -9.87
CA VAL A 86 -14.38 -4.17 -9.50
C VAL A 86 -14.89 -2.85 -10.08
N VAL A 87 -15.15 -1.89 -9.19
CA VAL A 87 -15.59 -0.54 -9.53
C VAL A 87 -14.64 0.55 -9.09
N GLU A 88 -13.74 0.23 -8.14
CA GLU A 88 -12.75 1.17 -7.62
C GLU A 88 -11.36 0.54 -7.72
N MET A 89 -10.38 1.37 -8.10
CA MET A 89 -8.98 0.99 -8.16
C MET A 89 -8.18 1.79 -7.15
N ARG A 90 -7.31 1.13 -6.41
CA ARG A 90 -6.38 1.76 -5.46
C ARG A 90 -4.95 1.31 -5.70
N THR A 91 -4.00 2.14 -5.27
CA THR A 91 -2.58 1.79 -5.22
C THR A 91 -1.97 2.28 -3.92
N THR A 92 -0.93 1.64 -3.45
CA THR A 92 -0.15 2.08 -2.28
C THR A 92 0.82 3.21 -2.63
N ALA A 93 1.05 3.46 -3.92
CA ALA A 93 2.06 4.39 -4.42
C ALA A 93 1.41 5.53 -5.21
N THR A 94 0.84 6.52 -4.52
CA THR A 94 0.29 7.75 -5.13
C THR A 94 1.37 8.78 -5.48
N PHE A 95 2.58 8.60 -4.98
CA PHE A 95 3.75 9.43 -5.23
C PHE A 95 5.00 8.55 -5.36
N MET A 96 5.79 8.77 -6.40
CA MET A 96 7.01 8.01 -6.66
C MET A 96 8.19 8.93 -6.97
N LYS A 97 9.33 8.66 -6.34
CA LYS A 97 10.62 9.25 -6.69
C LYS A 97 11.39 8.25 -7.53
N LEU A 98 11.66 8.58 -8.78
CA LEU A 98 12.28 7.69 -9.74
C LEU A 98 13.51 8.34 -10.39
N PRO A 99 14.60 7.60 -10.61
CA PRO A 99 15.69 8.07 -11.46
C PRO A 99 15.25 8.05 -12.93
N LYS A 100 15.94 8.82 -13.75
CA LYS A 100 15.72 8.81 -15.20
C LYS A 100 15.96 7.41 -15.76
N TYR A 101 15.10 7.00 -16.68
CA TYR A 101 15.07 5.67 -17.31
C TYR A 101 14.70 4.52 -16.38
N ALA A 102 14.30 4.77 -15.13
CA ALA A 102 13.76 3.73 -14.27
C ALA A 102 12.49 3.15 -14.88
N ALA A 103 12.46 1.82 -15.00
CA ALA A 103 11.29 1.07 -15.43
C ALA A 103 10.59 0.47 -14.22
N ILE A 104 9.28 0.73 -14.09
CA ILE A 104 8.45 0.22 -13.02
C ILE A 104 7.14 -0.34 -13.55
N LYS A 105 6.61 -1.32 -12.85
CA LYS A 105 5.25 -1.82 -13.06
C LYS A 105 4.44 -1.58 -11.78
N PRO A 106 3.64 -0.50 -11.71
CA PRO A 106 2.83 -0.22 -10.54
C PRO A 106 1.80 -1.33 -10.30
N GLU A 107 1.57 -1.66 -9.03
CA GLU A 107 0.56 -2.63 -8.62
C GLU A 107 -0.73 -1.90 -8.22
N PHE A 108 -1.86 -2.49 -8.61
CA PHE A 108 -3.18 -1.95 -8.35
C PHE A 108 -4.07 -2.99 -7.67
N LEU A 109 -4.86 -2.50 -6.73
CA LEU A 109 -5.83 -3.28 -5.98
C LEU A 109 -7.22 -2.95 -6.51
N GLY A 110 -8.04 -3.97 -6.75
CA GLY A 110 -9.43 -3.82 -7.20
C GLY A 110 -10.42 -3.98 -6.06
N TYR A 111 -11.34 -3.03 -5.92
CA TYR A 111 -12.39 -3.03 -4.91
C TYR A 111 -13.78 -2.97 -5.54
N ASN A 112 -14.75 -3.63 -4.91
CA ASN A 112 -16.16 -3.50 -5.32
C ASN A 112 -16.81 -2.24 -4.73
N GLN A 113 -18.09 -2.00 -5.07
CA GLN A 113 -18.87 -0.86 -4.58
C GLN A 113 -19.05 -0.82 -3.05
N TYR A 114 -18.81 -1.91 -2.36
CA TYR A 114 -18.89 -2.01 -0.92
C TYR A 114 -17.52 -1.84 -0.23
N GLY A 115 -16.47 -1.51 -1.00
CA GLY A 115 -15.11 -1.36 -0.50
C GLY A 115 -14.42 -2.67 -0.14
N MET A 116 -14.94 -3.81 -0.59
CA MET A 116 -14.29 -5.12 -0.40
C MET A 116 -13.20 -5.31 -1.45
N LEU A 117 -12.04 -5.78 -1.01
CA LEU A 117 -10.94 -6.12 -1.90
C LEU A 117 -11.30 -7.38 -2.71
N ILE A 118 -11.37 -7.23 -4.01
CA ILE A 118 -11.70 -8.30 -4.97
C ILE A 118 -10.44 -8.84 -5.64
N ASP A 119 -9.53 -7.96 -6.00
CA ASP A 119 -8.28 -8.37 -6.66
C ASP A 119 -7.07 -7.66 -6.04
N LYS A 120 -6.06 -8.44 -5.64
CA LYS A 120 -4.81 -7.94 -5.06
C LYS A 120 -3.79 -7.52 -6.11
N ASN A 121 -4.00 -7.88 -7.36
CA ASN A 121 -3.14 -7.52 -8.48
C ASN A 121 -4.02 -7.35 -9.73
N LEU A 122 -4.78 -6.25 -9.75
CA LEU A 122 -5.80 -5.96 -10.74
C LEU A 122 -5.22 -5.97 -12.15
N PRO A 123 -5.60 -6.94 -13.01
CA PRO A 123 -5.11 -7.00 -14.38
C PRO A 123 -5.84 -6.00 -15.28
N GLY A 124 -5.25 -5.70 -16.44
CA GLY A 124 -5.91 -4.89 -17.46
C GLY A 124 -5.94 -3.38 -17.18
N VAL A 125 -5.24 -2.91 -16.15
CA VAL A 125 -5.05 -1.49 -15.92
C VAL A 125 -4.22 -0.89 -17.06
N LYS A 126 -4.71 0.18 -17.66
CA LYS A 126 -4.02 0.93 -18.71
C LYS A 126 -3.29 2.11 -18.11
N LEU A 127 -2.03 2.27 -18.47
CA LEU A 127 -1.19 3.38 -18.05
C LEU A 127 -1.05 4.39 -19.18
N SER A 128 -1.01 5.67 -18.83
CA SER A 128 -0.70 6.76 -19.76
C SER A 128 -0.01 7.91 -19.04
N CYS A 129 0.80 8.67 -19.76
CA CYS A 129 1.49 9.86 -19.25
C CYS A 129 1.81 10.82 -20.39
N ALA A 130 2.20 12.05 -20.06
CA ALA A 130 2.75 12.98 -21.01
C ALA A 130 4.15 12.52 -21.48
N PRO A 131 4.54 12.78 -22.75
CA PRO A 131 5.82 12.32 -23.31
C PRO A 131 7.06 12.79 -22.52
N GLU A 132 6.99 13.98 -21.93
CA GLU A 132 8.04 14.53 -21.08
C GLU A 132 8.16 13.83 -19.72
N THR A 133 7.07 13.20 -19.25
CA THR A 133 7.08 12.42 -17.99
C THR A 133 7.68 11.03 -18.21
N GLY A 134 7.40 10.41 -19.37
CA GLY A 134 7.87 9.09 -19.69
C GLY A 134 7.10 8.41 -20.81
N TYR A 135 7.24 7.09 -20.89
CA TYR A 135 6.50 6.27 -21.84
C TYR A 135 6.16 4.90 -21.24
N ILE A 136 5.24 4.21 -21.87
CA ILE A 136 4.83 2.86 -21.48
C ILE A 136 5.43 1.86 -22.49
N THR A 137 6.11 0.84 -21.99
CA THR A 137 6.69 -0.23 -22.82
C THR A 137 5.60 -1.21 -23.29
N GLU A 138 5.92 -2.03 -24.28
CA GLU A 138 5.04 -3.13 -24.74
C GLU A 138 4.72 -4.14 -23.62
N LYS A 139 5.61 -4.26 -22.63
CA LYS A 139 5.41 -5.10 -21.43
C LYS A 139 4.51 -4.44 -20.38
N GLY A 140 4.02 -3.20 -20.62
CA GLY A 140 3.18 -2.43 -19.71
C GLY A 140 3.92 -1.81 -18.53
N GLU A 141 5.23 -1.58 -18.65
CA GLU A 141 6.04 -0.88 -17.66
C GLU A 141 6.10 0.61 -17.98
N PHE A 142 6.03 1.44 -16.95
CA PHE A 142 6.29 2.88 -17.08
C PHE A 142 7.79 3.14 -16.98
N VAL A 143 8.32 3.91 -17.93
CA VAL A 143 9.73 4.37 -17.95
C VAL A 143 9.76 5.86 -17.69
N CYS A 144 10.46 6.28 -16.64
CA CYS A 144 10.55 7.66 -16.20
C CYS A 144 11.54 8.46 -17.07
N LEU A 145 11.11 9.58 -17.61
CA LEU A 145 11.96 10.57 -18.30
C LEU A 145 12.05 11.90 -17.56
N GLY A 146 11.02 12.25 -16.78
CA GLY A 146 10.93 13.55 -16.11
C GLY A 146 9.85 13.59 -15.04
N ASN A 147 9.67 14.77 -14.48
CA ASN A 147 8.57 15.02 -13.53
C ASN A 147 7.23 15.03 -14.25
N GLY A 148 6.17 14.61 -13.56
CA GLY A 148 4.81 14.67 -14.10
C GLY A 148 3.86 13.74 -13.42
N THR A 149 2.83 13.30 -14.14
CA THR A 149 1.77 12.42 -13.62
C THR A 149 1.64 11.19 -14.51
N LEU A 150 1.67 10.03 -13.88
CA LEU A 150 1.28 8.78 -14.48
C LEU A 150 -0.20 8.54 -14.17
N ILE A 151 -1.01 8.33 -15.19
CA ILE A 151 -2.45 8.06 -15.07
C ILE A 151 -2.67 6.57 -15.28
N ALA A 152 -3.40 5.96 -14.36
CA ALA A 152 -3.86 4.58 -14.46
C ALA A 152 -5.39 4.57 -14.64
N THR A 153 -5.91 3.76 -15.56
CA THR A 153 -7.35 3.64 -15.82
C THR A 153 -7.78 2.18 -15.87
N TYR A 154 -8.95 1.90 -15.30
CA TYR A 154 -9.61 0.60 -15.34
C TYR A 154 -11.13 0.79 -15.41
N GLY A 155 -11.76 0.42 -16.54
CA GLY A 155 -13.15 0.78 -16.78
C GLY A 155 -13.34 2.29 -16.72
N GLU A 156 -14.24 2.74 -15.84
CA GLU A 156 -14.47 4.17 -15.57
C GLU A 156 -13.59 4.73 -14.43
N ALA A 157 -12.91 3.86 -13.69
CA ALA A 157 -12.03 4.27 -12.62
C ALA A 157 -10.72 4.86 -13.15
N SER A 158 -10.28 5.97 -12.58
CA SER A 158 -9.02 6.63 -12.90
C SER A 158 -8.28 7.03 -11.63
N LEU A 159 -6.95 6.89 -11.67
CA LEU A 159 -6.06 7.21 -10.57
C LEU A 159 -4.81 7.93 -11.09
N SER A 160 -4.35 8.93 -10.36
CA SER A 160 -3.14 9.68 -10.68
C SER A 160 -2.02 9.34 -9.71
N ILE A 161 -0.82 9.11 -10.25
CA ILE A 161 0.41 8.86 -9.49
C ILE A 161 1.37 10.01 -9.83
N GLU A 162 1.78 10.76 -8.84
CA GLU A 162 2.77 11.82 -9.02
C GLU A 162 4.17 11.23 -9.19
N ILE A 163 4.86 11.61 -10.26
CA ILE A 163 6.23 11.17 -10.56
C ILE A 163 7.18 12.34 -10.34
N LYS A 164 8.18 12.13 -9.50
CA LYS A 164 9.27 13.06 -9.27
C LYS A 164 10.60 12.46 -9.68
N LEU A 165 11.25 13.08 -10.66
CA LEU A 165 12.59 12.70 -11.08
C LEU A 165 13.60 12.99 -9.95
N VAL A 166 14.52 12.06 -9.73
CA VAL A 166 15.67 12.23 -8.83
C VAL A 166 16.97 12.06 -9.61
N ASP A 167 17.87 13.00 -9.48
CA ASP A 167 19.11 13.06 -10.28
C ASP A 167 20.25 12.15 -9.75
N ASN A 168 20.04 11.49 -8.59
CA ASN A 168 21.09 10.79 -7.86
C ASN A 168 20.96 9.26 -7.97
N ALA A 169 20.63 8.72 -9.15
CA ALA A 169 20.73 7.28 -9.37
C ALA A 169 22.20 6.88 -9.48
N ASN A 170 22.65 6.02 -8.59
CA ASN A 170 23.96 5.38 -8.72
C ASN A 170 23.77 4.08 -9.52
N PRO A 171 24.08 4.05 -10.84
CA PRO A 171 23.86 2.88 -11.65
C PRO A 171 24.79 1.75 -11.22
N GLN A 172 24.25 0.58 -10.96
CA GLN A 172 24.99 -0.60 -10.58
C GLN A 172 24.71 -1.76 -11.54
N ILE A 173 25.76 -2.39 -12.03
CA ILE A 173 25.68 -3.64 -12.78
C ILE A 173 25.90 -4.78 -11.77
N ARG A 174 24.88 -5.62 -11.57
CA ARG A 174 24.96 -6.72 -10.58
C ARG A 174 25.76 -7.93 -11.04
N LEU A 175 26.18 -7.99 -12.31
CA LEU A 175 26.93 -9.12 -12.86
C LEU A 175 28.42 -8.79 -12.88
N ALA A 176 29.23 -9.62 -12.22
CA ALA A 176 30.68 -9.51 -12.23
C ALA A 176 31.31 -9.97 -13.56
N SER A 177 30.64 -10.85 -14.32
CA SER A 177 31.06 -11.32 -15.66
C SER A 177 29.89 -11.94 -16.42
N VAL A 178 29.87 -11.79 -17.73
CA VAL A 178 28.90 -12.42 -18.63
C VAL A 178 29.67 -13.23 -19.68
N LEU A 179 29.31 -14.50 -19.82
CA LEU A 179 29.79 -15.36 -20.90
C LEU A 179 28.81 -15.25 -22.06
N ILE A 180 29.21 -14.57 -23.12
CA ILE A 180 28.38 -14.38 -24.32
C ILE A 180 28.72 -15.48 -25.33
N SER A 181 27.71 -16.25 -25.74
CA SER A 181 27.80 -17.21 -26.82
C SER A 181 27.16 -16.62 -28.09
N ASN A 182 27.72 -16.92 -29.25
CA ASN A 182 27.26 -16.37 -30.52
C ASN A 182 25.82 -16.74 -30.93
N HIS A 183 25.13 -17.55 -30.12
CA HIS A 183 23.84 -18.16 -30.50
C HIS A 183 22.69 -17.80 -29.58
N MET A 184 22.91 -17.03 -28.51
CA MET A 184 21.88 -16.64 -27.58
C MET A 184 22.01 -15.15 -27.22
N PRO A 185 21.01 -14.32 -27.49
CA PRO A 185 20.98 -12.95 -26.99
C PRO A 185 20.93 -12.98 -25.46
N TYR A 186 21.76 -12.19 -24.83
CA TYR A 186 21.76 -12.00 -23.36
C TYR A 186 21.37 -10.56 -23.03
N GLU A 187 20.32 -10.41 -22.23
CA GLU A 187 19.86 -9.11 -21.75
C GLU A 187 20.61 -8.75 -20.46
N ILE A 188 21.34 -7.64 -20.47
CA ILE A 188 22.02 -7.11 -19.28
C ILE A 188 21.05 -6.16 -18.58
N GLU A 189 20.68 -6.51 -17.37
CA GLU A 189 19.85 -5.63 -16.54
C GLU A 189 20.73 -4.65 -15.75
N ILE A 190 20.44 -3.36 -15.89
CA ILE A 190 21.08 -2.28 -15.15
C ILE A 190 20.10 -1.79 -14.08
N PHE A 191 20.59 -1.64 -12.85
CA PHE A 191 19.80 -1.14 -11.73
C PHE A 191 20.36 0.20 -11.26
N GLY A 192 19.46 1.13 -10.94
CA GLY A 192 19.78 2.35 -10.21
C GLY A 192 19.26 2.25 -8.79
N GLU A 193 20.04 2.69 -7.81
CA GLU A 193 19.65 2.75 -6.41
C GLU A 193 19.28 4.18 -6.03
N VAL A 194 18.10 4.33 -5.41
CA VAL A 194 17.64 5.59 -4.81
C VAL A 194 16.99 5.29 -3.47
N ASN A 195 17.50 5.88 -2.38
CA ASN A 195 16.99 5.71 -1.01
C ASN A 195 16.81 4.22 -0.65
N GLU A 196 17.85 3.41 -0.84
CA GLU A 196 17.88 1.97 -0.55
C GLU A 196 16.90 1.11 -1.41
N LYS A 197 16.24 1.70 -2.40
CA LYS A 197 15.42 0.99 -3.38
C LYS A 197 16.15 0.87 -4.71
N ASN A 198 16.11 -0.34 -5.27
CA ASN A 198 16.68 -0.61 -6.59
C ASN A 198 15.61 -0.51 -7.66
N PHE A 199 15.92 0.16 -8.75
CA PHE A 199 15.08 0.30 -9.94
C PHE A 199 15.82 -0.25 -11.15
N ARG A 200 15.12 -1.01 -11.99
CA ARG A 200 15.63 -1.41 -13.29
C ARG A 200 15.72 -0.18 -14.20
N ILE A 201 16.88 0.02 -14.83
CA ILE A 201 17.14 1.10 -15.78
C ILE A 201 17.09 0.50 -17.18
N LEU A 202 16.33 1.12 -18.07
CA LEU A 202 16.21 0.72 -19.49
C LEU A 202 17.09 1.61 -20.37
#